data_787588868447594ec5c9000ced65d492
#
_entry.id   787588868447594ec5c9000ced65d492
#
_cell.length_a   1.000
_cell.length_b   1.000
_cell.length_c   1.000
_cell.angle_alpha   90.00
_cell.angle_beta   90.00
_cell.angle_gamma   90.00
#
_symmetry.space_group_name_H-M   'P 1'
#
loop_
_entity.id
_entity.type
_entity.pdbx_description
1 polymer ?
#
loop_
_entity_poly.entity_id
_entity_poly.type
_entity_poly.pdbx_seq_one_letter_code
_entity_poly.pdbx_strand_id
1 'polypeptide(L)'
;NAPSTQQAASVNVISTATVSATKTVSGSFVVGSNVTYTVTLTNSAATAQFDNAGNEFTDVLPAGLTLVSASATSGTAVATVGTNTVSWNGSIAGNGTVTITIVATVLPAAAGTNVSNQGSVAFDADGNGSNESTALTDDPGVAGSANPTVFRALSPAAITATKTVSGTFGVGSTATYTVTLSNSAASAQLDNPGNEFTDVLPAGLTLVSASASSGTAVATVGSNTVTWNGSVPGNGSVTITITATVNAGTEGTTISNQGSVAFDADGNGSNESTALTDDPSVAGTANPTSFVVRYVVIAVTKTVSVPVLPAAIGATAVYTITLSNTGNAASPDNAGNELTDVVPVGLTVASATATAGTATVTGNTVTWNGSVPAGGSVVVTINTVVNQAGAGQNISNQASFAYDRDVNGSNESSGLSDDPSVVGAANPTTFSVVTPVIPTLSALMLALLSLVLLGVAGMHAARSRQG
;
A
#
# COMPACT_ATOMS: atom_id res chain seq x y z
N ASN A 1 89.00 -63.19 -44.14
CA ASN A 1 88.01 -62.07 -44.02
C ASN A 1 86.83 -62.51 -43.19
N ALA A 2 86.76 -62.02 -41.95
CA ALA A 2 85.61 -62.20 -41.10
C ALA A 2 84.56 -61.12 -41.45
N PRO A 3 83.30 -61.48 -41.52
CA PRO A 3 82.28 -60.47 -41.78
C PRO A 3 82.09 -59.54 -40.54
N SER A 4 82.18 -58.27 -40.78
CA SER A 4 81.88 -57.26 -39.77
C SER A 4 80.39 -57.32 -39.39
N THR A 5 80.08 -57.67 -38.19
CA THR A 5 78.72 -57.51 -37.62
C THR A 5 78.43 -56.03 -37.47
N GLN A 6 77.58 -55.46 -38.33
CA GLN A 6 76.96 -54.18 -38.11
C GLN A 6 76.01 -54.30 -36.94
N GLN A 7 76.33 -53.66 -35.83
CA GLN A 7 75.48 -53.50 -34.70
C GLN A 7 74.42 -52.42 -35.05
N ALA A 8 73.20 -52.79 -35.19
CA ALA A 8 72.11 -51.84 -35.39
C ALA A 8 71.97 -51.01 -34.14
N ALA A 9 72.23 -49.74 -34.22
CA ALA A 9 71.86 -48.79 -33.14
C ALA A 9 70.36 -48.59 -33.21
N SER A 10 69.65 -49.06 -32.21
CA SER A 10 68.25 -48.74 -32.02
C SER A 10 68.14 -47.34 -31.44
N VAL A 11 67.63 -46.40 -32.20
CA VAL A 11 67.21 -45.08 -31.69
C VAL A 11 65.82 -45.27 -31.07
N ASN A 12 65.71 -45.14 -29.71
CA ASN A 12 64.46 -45.11 -29.03
C ASN A 12 63.87 -43.73 -29.31
N VAL A 13 62.84 -43.63 -30.14
CA VAL A 13 62.04 -42.39 -30.30
C VAL A 13 61.14 -42.32 -29.09
N ILE A 14 61.51 -41.47 -28.13
CA ILE A 14 60.73 -41.21 -26.94
C ILE A 14 59.54 -40.31 -27.39
N SER A 15 58.29 -40.76 -27.15
CA SER A 15 57.10 -39.93 -27.31
C SER A 15 57.11 -38.92 -26.19
N THR A 16 57.08 -37.65 -26.49
CA THR A 16 57.14 -36.54 -25.58
C THR A 16 55.75 -36.33 -24.96
N ALA A 17 55.64 -35.80 -23.71
CA ALA A 17 54.39 -35.42 -23.11
C ALA A 17 53.76 -34.22 -23.85
N THR A 18 52.44 -34.21 -23.98
CA THR A 18 51.65 -33.11 -24.55
C THR A 18 50.54 -32.78 -23.61
N VAL A 19 50.75 -31.74 -22.79
CA VAL A 19 49.81 -31.37 -21.72
C VAL A 19 49.00 -30.14 -22.09
N SER A 20 47.68 -30.21 -21.93
CA SER A 20 46.76 -29.10 -22.02
C SER A 20 45.95 -29.00 -20.72
N ALA A 21 45.35 -27.82 -20.47
CA ALA A 21 44.54 -27.59 -19.29
C ALA A 21 43.26 -26.83 -19.64
N THR A 22 42.12 -27.33 -19.18
CA THR A 22 40.85 -26.58 -19.19
C THR A 22 40.52 -26.11 -17.78
N LYS A 23 39.77 -24.99 -17.67
CA LYS A 23 39.34 -24.43 -16.39
C LYS A 23 37.94 -23.92 -16.53
N THR A 24 37.07 -24.33 -15.63
CA THR A 24 35.67 -23.87 -15.50
C THR A 24 35.42 -23.33 -14.11
N VAL A 25 34.36 -22.53 -13.93
CA VAL A 25 33.94 -22.01 -12.63
C VAL A 25 32.44 -22.26 -12.41
N SER A 26 32.06 -22.55 -11.18
CA SER A 26 30.66 -22.75 -10.74
C SER A 26 30.45 -22.10 -9.37
N GLY A 27 29.16 -21.81 -9.01
CA GLY A 27 28.78 -21.18 -7.77
C GLY A 27 27.75 -20.07 -7.98
N SER A 28 27.32 -19.42 -6.92
CA SER A 28 26.36 -18.32 -7.00
C SER A 28 26.94 -16.99 -7.50
N PHE A 29 28.28 -16.85 -7.52
CA PHE A 29 29.00 -15.64 -7.90
C PHE A 29 28.68 -14.39 -7.09
N VAL A 30 27.96 -14.50 -5.98
CA VAL A 30 27.60 -13.38 -5.09
C VAL A 30 28.74 -13.14 -4.11
N VAL A 31 28.97 -11.86 -3.79
CA VAL A 31 29.92 -11.45 -2.74
C VAL A 31 29.62 -12.16 -1.43
N GLY A 32 30.67 -12.73 -0.83
CA GLY A 32 30.58 -13.53 0.41
C GLY A 32 30.37 -15.02 0.17
N SER A 33 29.92 -15.45 -1.01
CA SER A 33 29.74 -16.87 -1.33
C SER A 33 31.00 -17.49 -1.91
N ASN A 34 31.05 -18.84 -1.91
CA ASN A 34 32.14 -19.60 -2.49
C ASN A 34 31.88 -19.91 -3.96
N VAL A 35 32.94 -19.80 -4.75
CA VAL A 35 33.02 -20.31 -6.11
C VAL A 35 33.97 -21.48 -6.16
N THR A 36 33.71 -22.41 -7.07
CA THR A 36 34.56 -23.59 -7.30
C THR A 36 35.12 -23.57 -8.71
N TYR A 37 36.42 -23.50 -8.84
CA TYR A 37 37.11 -23.75 -10.10
C TYR A 37 37.42 -25.22 -10.22
N THR A 38 37.16 -25.79 -11.39
CA THR A 38 37.57 -27.14 -11.78
C THR A 38 38.59 -27.00 -12.91
N VAL A 39 39.82 -27.41 -12.61
CA VAL A 39 40.91 -27.45 -13.58
C VAL A 39 41.14 -28.91 -13.98
N THR A 40 41.11 -29.19 -15.29
CA THR A 40 41.43 -30.53 -15.83
C THR A 40 42.69 -30.47 -16.65
N LEU A 41 43.74 -31.09 -16.13
CA LEU A 41 45.00 -31.30 -16.84
C LEU A 41 44.88 -32.58 -17.68
N THR A 42 45.19 -32.51 -18.97
CA THR A 42 45.10 -33.64 -19.92
C THR A 42 46.43 -33.87 -20.62
N ASN A 43 46.99 -35.06 -20.49
CA ASN A 43 48.12 -35.48 -21.28
C ASN A 43 47.64 -36.32 -22.48
N SER A 44 47.71 -35.78 -23.67
CA SER A 44 47.26 -36.46 -24.90
C SER A 44 48.33 -37.39 -25.53
N ALA A 45 49.54 -37.37 -24.98
CA ALA A 45 50.63 -38.28 -25.43
C ALA A 45 50.48 -39.64 -24.70
N ALA A 46 51.01 -40.70 -25.35
CA ALA A 46 51.05 -42.01 -24.73
C ALA A 46 52.09 -42.13 -23.60
N THR A 47 53.08 -41.23 -23.57
CA THR A 47 54.13 -41.15 -22.54
C THR A 47 53.63 -40.32 -21.38
N ALA A 48 53.81 -40.72 -20.11
CA ALA A 48 53.49 -39.99 -18.97
C ALA A 48 54.23 -38.66 -18.82
N GLN A 49 53.59 -37.60 -18.38
CA GLN A 49 54.27 -36.47 -17.74
C GLN A 49 54.66 -36.93 -16.33
N PHE A 50 55.97 -36.94 -16.08
CA PHE A 50 56.51 -37.31 -14.76
C PHE A 50 56.41 -36.12 -13.77
N ASP A 51 56.52 -36.43 -12.48
CA ASP A 51 56.67 -35.46 -11.40
C ASP A 51 58.15 -34.98 -11.44
N ASN A 52 58.36 -33.81 -12.00
CA ASN A 52 59.69 -33.19 -12.16
C ASN A 52 59.92 -32.14 -11.05
N ALA A 53 61.10 -31.61 -10.97
CA ALA A 53 61.46 -30.58 -10.02
C ALA A 53 60.60 -29.27 -10.25
N GLY A 54 59.82 -28.87 -9.28
CA GLY A 54 58.93 -27.71 -9.35
C GLY A 54 57.47 -28.11 -9.29
N ASN A 55 56.57 -27.17 -9.62
CA ASN A 55 55.13 -27.46 -9.70
C ASN A 55 54.71 -27.57 -11.17
N GLU A 56 53.96 -28.59 -11.50
CA GLU A 56 53.41 -28.78 -12.85
C GLU A 56 52.20 -27.88 -13.08
N PHE A 57 51.55 -27.36 -12.01
CA PHE A 57 50.48 -26.38 -12.16
C PHE A 57 50.59 -25.27 -11.10
N THR A 58 50.33 -24.04 -11.50
CA THR A 58 50.28 -22.88 -10.62
C THR A 58 49.14 -21.97 -11.07
N ASP A 59 48.36 -21.49 -10.08
CA ASP A 59 47.24 -20.54 -10.26
C ASP A 59 47.29 -19.49 -9.14
N VAL A 60 47.42 -18.21 -9.51
CA VAL A 60 47.33 -17.07 -8.60
C VAL A 60 45.96 -16.45 -8.76
N LEU A 61 45.11 -16.65 -7.78
CA LEU A 61 43.77 -16.12 -7.83
C LEU A 61 43.76 -14.59 -7.82
N PRO A 62 42.89 -13.93 -8.61
CA PRO A 62 42.81 -12.47 -8.70
C PRO A 62 42.34 -11.84 -7.35
N ALA A 63 42.63 -10.55 -7.17
CA ALA A 63 42.37 -9.80 -5.95
C ALA A 63 40.86 -9.75 -5.53
N GLY A 64 39.96 -10.08 -6.45
CA GLY A 64 38.51 -10.21 -6.15
C GLY A 64 38.11 -11.51 -5.46
N LEU A 65 39.06 -12.42 -5.21
CA LEU A 65 38.85 -13.72 -4.58
C LEU A 65 39.76 -13.90 -3.37
N THR A 66 39.33 -14.71 -2.41
CA THR A 66 40.18 -15.25 -1.35
C THR A 66 40.18 -16.78 -1.43
N LEU A 67 41.34 -17.38 -1.57
CA LEU A 67 41.53 -18.82 -1.62
C LEU A 67 41.07 -19.48 -0.30
N VAL A 68 40.25 -20.50 -0.39
CA VAL A 68 39.80 -21.32 0.75
C VAL A 68 40.51 -22.64 0.82
N SER A 69 40.52 -23.40 -0.31
CA SER A 69 41.12 -24.73 -0.36
C SER A 69 41.46 -25.14 -1.78
N ALA A 70 42.36 -26.14 -1.91
CA ALA A 70 42.61 -26.85 -3.14
C ALA A 70 42.72 -28.34 -2.85
N SER A 71 42.31 -29.16 -3.83
CA SER A 71 42.47 -30.62 -3.81
C SER A 71 42.66 -31.15 -5.22
N ALA A 72 43.21 -32.35 -5.36
CA ALA A 72 43.43 -33.00 -6.66
C ALA A 72 43.05 -34.48 -6.62
N THR A 73 42.73 -35.06 -7.78
CA THR A 73 42.45 -36.50 -7.93
C THR A 73 43.67 -37.38 -7.78
N SER A 74 44.86 -36.84 -8.07
CA SER A 74 46.17 -37.47 -7.88
C SER A 74 47.23 -36.38 -7.69
N GLY A 75 48.43 -36.75 -7.19
CA GLY A 75 49.46 -35.79 -6.84
C GLY A 75 49.11 -34.95 -5.61
N THR A 76 49.81 -33.85 -5.42
CA THR A 76 49.63 -32.98 -4.25
C THR A 76 49.24 -31.57 -4.67
N ALA A 77 48.00 -31.18 -4.34
CA ALA A 77 47.55 -29.79 -4.47
C ALA A 77 47.78 -29.02 -3.15
N VAL A 78 48.37 -27.86 -3.21
CA VAL A 78 48.64 -26.98 -2.06
C VAL A 78 47.95 -25.65 -2.24
N ALA A 79 47.14 -25.25 -1.25
CA ALA A 79 46.52 -23.93 -1.17
C ALA A 79 47.32 -23.02 -0.24
N THR A 80 48.06 -22.05 -0.77
CA THR A 80 48.80 -21.04 0.00
C THR A 80 47.93 -19.81 0.15
N VAL A 81 47.04 -19.83 1.16
CA VAL A 81 45.99 -18.78 1.39
C VAL A 81 46.59 -17.37 1.50
N GLY A 82 47.73 -17.22 2.18
CA GLY A 82 48.38 -15.91 2.38
C GLY A 82 48.82 -15.19 1.10
N THR A 83 49.11 -15.94 0.03
CA THR A 83 49.49 -15.40 -1.28
C THR A 83 48.42 -15.64 -2.34
N ASN A 84 47.28 -16.19 -1.98
CA ASN A 84 46.16 -16.52 -2.90
C ASN A 84 46.60 -17.47 -4.04
N THR A 85 47.60 -18.36 -3.78
CA THR A 85 48.23 -19.19 -4.79
C THR A 85 47.89 -20.66 -4.58
N VAL A 86 47.48 -21.33 -5.64
CA VAL A 86 47.37 -22.79 -5.73
C VAL A 86 48.52 -23.34 -6.53
N SER A 87 49.19 -24.37 -6.02
CA SER A 87 50.13 -25.17 -6.75
C SER A 87 49.75 -26.65 -6.74
N TRP A 88 50.11 -27.35 -7.78
CA TRP A 88 49.95 -28.80 -7.83
C TRP A 88 51.25 -29.41 -8.36
N ASN A 89 51.69 -30.50 -7.70
CA ASN A 89 52.86 -31.25 -8.02
C ASN A 89 52.51 -32.74 -8.18
N GLY A 90 52.87 -33.36 -9.28
CA GLY A 90 52.60 -34.76 -9.57
C GLY A 90 52.69 -35.17 -11.01
N SER A 91 52.52 -36.44 -11.29
CA SER A 91 52.54 -37.01 -12.62
C SER A 91 51.17 -37.10 -13.27
N ILE A 92 51.14 -37.00 -14.62
CA ILE A 92 49.96 -37.25 -15.44
C ILE A 92 50.21 -38.44 -16.35
N ALA A 93 49.45 -39.52 -16.17
CA ALA A 93 49.61 -40.72 -16.99
C ALA A 93 49.48 -40.42 -18.49
N GLY A 94 50.13 -41.21 -19.33
CA GLY A 94 49.92 -41.12 -20.77
C GLY A 94 48.45 -41.37 -21.13
N ASN A 95 47.87 -40.51 -21.99
CA ASN A 95 46.43 -40.45 -22.29
C ASN A 95 45.54 -40.29 -21.04
N GLY A 96 46.08 -39.73 -19.95
CA GLY A 96 45.42 -39.58 -18.68
C GLY A 96 45.04 -38.14 -18.37
N THR A 97 44.27 -37.97 -17.28
CA THR A 97 43.83 -36.68 -16.78
C THR A 97 44.01 -36.58 -15.27
N VAL A 98 44.23 -35.36 -14.79
CA VAL A 98 44.17 -35.00 -13.35
C VAL A 98 43.20 -33.83 -13.19
N THR A 99 42.31 -33.91 -12.23
CA THR A 99 41.38 -32.79 -11.90
C THR A 99 41.82 -32.14 -10.61
N ILE A 100 41.99 -30.81 -10.65
CA ILE A 100 42.26 -29.97 -9.47
C ILE A 100 41.00 -29.15 -9.18
N THR A 101 40.51 -29.21 -7.95
CA THR A 101 39.37 -28.44 -7.46
C THR A 101 39.89 -27.31 -6.57
N ILE A 102 39.53 -26.07 -6.89
CA ILE A 102 39.92 -24.87 -6.14
C ILE A 102 38.67 -24.18 -5.64
N VAL A 103 38.57 -23.96 -4.32
CA VAL A 103 37.47 -23.22 -3.69
C VAL A 103 37.97 -21.85 -3.27
N ALA A 104 37.22 -20.81 -3.61
CA ALA A 104 37.54 -19.44 -3.25
C ALA A 104 36.27 -18.65 -2.90
N THR A 105 36.36 -17.68 -1.98
CA THR A 105 35.28 -16.76 -1.60
C THR A 105 35.37 -15.50 -2.46
N VAL A 106 34.21 -15.03 -2.98
CA VAL A 106 34.10 -13.76 -3.72
C VAL A 106 34.15 -12.59 -2.73
N LEU A 107 35.09 -11.67 -2.92
CA LEU A 107 35.29 -10.53 -2.03
C LEU A 107 34.37 -9.35 -2.36
N PRO A 108 34.02 -8.48 -1.38
CA PRO A 108 33.20 -7.28 -1.60
C PRO A 108 33.77 -6.35 -2.68
N ALA A 109 35.10 -6.26 -2.80
CA ALA A 109 35.76 -5.43 -3.79
C ALA A 109 35.52 -5.88 -5.26
N ALA A 110 35.07 -7.12 -5.47
CA ALA A 110 34.71 -7.62 -6.79
C ALA A 110 33.29 -7.29 -7.23
N ALA A 111 32.43 -6.80 -6.33
CA ALA A 111 31.00 -6.55 -6.60
C ALA A 111 30.77 -5.76 -7.90
N GLY A 112 29.95 -6.32 -8.79
CA GLY A 112 29.61 -5.71 -10.09
C GLY A 112 30.73 -5.75 -11.14
N THR A 113 31.91 -6.36 -10.85
CA THR A 113 33.03 -6.47 -11.78
C THR A 113 33.18 -7.88 -12.36
N ASN A 114 33.88 -7.99 -13.46
CA ASN A 114 34.29 -9.28 -13.99
C ASN A 114 35.55 -9.77 -13.27
N VAL A 115 35.48 -10.97 -12.71
CA VAL A 115 36.62 -11.69 -12.13
C VAL A 115 37.17 -12.63 -13.20
N SER A 116 38.42 -12.40 -13.58
CA SER A 116 39.11 -13.18 -14.60
C SER A 116 40.26 -13.96 -13.97
N ASN A 117 40.29 -15.27 -14.12
CA ASN A 117 41.34 -16.14 -13.55
C ASN A 117 41.89 -17.10 -14.56
N GLN A 118 43.25 -17.25 -14.58
CA GLN A 118 43.95 -18.12 -15.47
C GLN A 118 45.16 -18.77 -14.76
N GLY A 119 45.26 -20.08 -14.82
CA GLY A 119 46.40 -20.84 -14.32
C GLY A 119 47.39 -21.19 -15.43
N SER A 120 48.57 -21.61 -15.03
CA SER A 120 49.61 -22.09 -15.92
C SER A 120 50.04 -23.51 -15.57
N VAL A 121 50.33 -24.30 -16.61
CA VAL A 121 50.88 -25.66 -16.52
C VAL A 121 52.31 -25.63 -17.04
N ALA A 122 53.23 -26.23 -16.31
CA ALA A 122 54.59 -26.48 -16.76
C ALA A 122 54.79 -27.99 -16.97
N PHE A 123 55.43 -28.41 -18.03
CA PHE A 123 55.60 -29.82 -18.35
C PHE A 123 56.86 -30.08 -19.14
N ASP A 124 57.39 -31.32 -19.04
CA ASP A 124 58.54 -31.82 -19.74
C ASP A 124 58.12 -32.31 -21.11
N ALA A 125 58.40 -31.49 -22.15
CA ALA A 125 58.03 -31.81 -23.53
C ALA A 125 59.05 -32.63 -24.27
N ASP A 126 60.29 -32.78 -23.79
CA ASP A 126 61.30 -33.55 -24.43
C ASP A 126 61.78 -34.81 -23.66
N GLY A 127 61.24 -34.99 -22.43
CA GLY A 127 61.55 -36.16 -21.60
C GLY A 127 62.94 -36.09 -20.92
N ASN A 128 63.45 -34.87 -20.70
CA ASN A 128 64.76 -34.67 -20.08
C ASN A 128 64.75 -34.58 -18.56
N GLY A 129 63.58 -34.60 -17.95
CA GLY A 129 63.36 -34.50 -16.50
C GLY A 129 63.28 -33.08 -16.00
N SER A 130 63.05 -32.08 -16.84
CA SER A 130 62.85 -30.68 -16.53
C SER A 130 61.54 -30.19 -17.17
N ASN A 131 60.83 -29.27 -16.52
CA ASN A 131 59.62 -28.66 -17.07
C ASN A 131 59.94 -27.38 -17.83
N GLU A 132 60.31 -27.51 -19.13
CA GLU A 132 60.72 -26.40 -20.01
C GLU A 132 59.55 -25.84 -20.85
N SER A 133 58.44 -26.56 -20.96
CA SER A 133 57.27 -26.13 -21.73
C SER A 133 56.16 -25.64 -20.82
N THR A 134 55.35 -24.69 -21.31
CA THR A 134 54.23 -24.14 -20.59
C THR A 134 52.97 -24.07 -21.42
N ALA A 135 51.80 -24.23 -20.78
CA ALA A 135 50.50 -23.98 -21.35
C ALA A 135 49.64 -23.21 -20.34
N LEU A 136 48.72 -22.37 -20.83
CA LEU A 136 47.72 -21.70 -19.98
C LEU A 136 46.44 -22.53 -19.91
N THR A 137 45.70 -22.39 -18.84
CA THR A 137 44.33 -22.95 -18.77
C THR A 137 43.44 -22.28 -19.79
N ASP A 138 42.52 -23.04 -20.37
CA ASP A 138 41.54 -22.59 -21.35
C ASP A 138 40.12 -22.72 -20.81
N ASP A 139 39.27 -21.69 -20.99
CA ASP A 139 37.85 -21.78 -20.73
C ASP A 139 37.13 -22.47 -21.91
N PRO A 140 36.65 -23.71 -21.74
CA PRO A 140 36.02 -24.46 -22.84
C PRO A 140 34.69 -23.84 -23.31
N GLY A 141 34.15 -22.87 -22.59
CA GLY A 141 32.95 -22.10 -22.99
C GLY A 141 33.24 -20.96 -23.95
N VAL A 142 34.53 -20.64 -24.19
CA VAL A 142 34.98 -19.55 -25.05
C VAL A 142 35.75 -20.12 -26.24
N ALA A 143 35.43 -19.69 -27.46
CA ALA A 143 36.12 -20.17 -28.66
C ALA A 143 37.56 -19.67 -28.69
N GLY A 144 38.50 -20.57 -28.99
CA GLY A 144 39.93 -20.28 -29.04
C GLY A 144 40.74 -21.19 -28.13
N SER A 145 41.91 -20.73 -27.68
CA SER A 145 42.74 -21.42 -26.72
C SER A 145 43.37 -20.43 -25.76
N ALA A 146 43.71 -20.89 -24.57
CA ALA A 146 44.30 -20.07 -23.51
C ALA A 146 43.38 -18.88 -23.10
N ASN A 147 42.04 -19.06 -23.16
CA ASN A 147 41.08 -18.08 -22.67
C ASN A 147 41.01 -18.13 -21.14
N PRO A 148 41.04 -17.00 -20.43
CA PRO A 148 40.82 -16.97 -19.00
C PRO A 148 39.37 -17.35 -18.67
N THR A 149 39.16 -18.02 -17.56
CA THR A 149 37.83 -18.28 -17.00
C THR A 149 37.29 -17.02 -16.32
N VAL A 150 36.13 -16.53 -16.80
CA VAL A 150 35.57 -15.25 -16.37
C VAL A 150 34.14 -15.44 -15.81
N PHE A 151 33.83 -14.79 -14.66
CA PHE A 151 32.49 -14.62 -14.19
C PHE A 151 32.27 -13.18 -13.68
N ARG A 152 31.02 -12.72 -13.65
CA ARG A 152 30.68 -11.43 -13.06
C ARG A 152 30.32 -11.65 -11.59
N ALA A 153 31.00 -10.95 -10.66
CA ALA A 153 30.67 -10.96 -9.27
C ALA A 153 29.41 -10.12 -9.01
N LEU A 154 28.45 -10.67 -8.27
CA LEU A 154 27.16 -10.07 -7.97
C LEU A 154 27.15 -9.49 -6.54
N SER A 155 26.40 -8.40 -6.31
CA SER A 155 26.09 -7.94 -4.97
C SER A 155 24.89 -8.71 -4.42
N PRO A 156 24.81 -8.97 -3.11
CA PRO A 156 23.57 -9.45 -2.49
C PRO A 156 22.43 -8.50 -2.80
N ALA A 157 21.22 -9.01 -3.01
CA ALA A 157 20.05 -8.16 -3.12
C ALA A 157 19.78 -7.44 -1.79
N ALA A 158 19.39 -6.17 -1.86
CA ALA A 158 19.06 -5.34 -0.69
C ALA A 158 17.68 -4.72 -0.91
N ILE A 159 16.65 -5.50 -0.56
CA ILE A 159 15.25 -5.14 -0.80
C ILE A 159 14.68 -4.43 0.43
N THR A 160 14.03 -3.30 0.17
CA THR A 160 13.17 -2.58 1.10
C THR A 160 11.78 -2.44 0.48
N ALA A 161 10.75 -2.32 1.31
CA ALA A 161 9.40 -2.14 0.84
C ALA A 161 8.70 -1.01 1.61
N THR A 162 8.15 -0.03 0.90
CA THR A 162 7.27 0.98 1.48
C THR A 162 5.83 0.73 1.05
N LYS A 163 4.88 1.14 1.89
CA LYS A 163 3.45 1.01 1.61
C LYS A 163 2.73 2.27 2.06
N THR A 164 1.91 2.83 1.18
CA THR A 164 1.06 3.99 1.46
C THR A 164 -0.39 3.66 1.12
N VAL A 165 -1.34 4.43 1.64
CA VAL A 165 -2.76 4.28 1.34
C VAL A 165 -3.38 5.62 0.98
N SER A 166 -4.32 5.61 0.04
CA SER A 166 -5.12 6.77 -0.38
C SER A 166 -6.58 6.39 -0.56
N GLY A 167 -7.48 7.37 -0.43
CA GLY A 167 -8.93 7.18 -0.55
C GLY A 167 -9.70 8.14 0.34
N THR A 168 -11.03 8.11 0.27
CA THR A 168 -11.91 8.86 1.18
C THR A 168 -12.11 8.18 2.52
N PHE A 169 -11.88 6.87 2.57
CA PHE A 169 -11.94 6.01 3.76
C PHE A 169 -13.33 5.92 4.43
N GLY A 170 -14.40 6.29 3.74
CA GLY A 170 -15.76 5.99 4.16
C GLY A 170 -16.13 4.55 3.86
N VAL A 171 -17.18 4.02 4.49
CA VAL A 171 -17.73 2.71 4.17
C VAL A 171 -18.16 2.65 2.71
N GLY A 172 -17.88 1.54 2.01
CA GLY A 172 -18.16 1.38 0.59
C GLY A 172 -17.17 2.09 -0.33
N SER A 173 -16.31 3.00 0.17
CA SER A 173 -15.31 3.68 -0.65
C SER A 173 -14.13 2.78 -0.98
N THR A 174 -13.39 3.17 -2.03
CA THR A 174 -12.15 2.48 -2.42
C THR A 174 -10.96 3.00 -1.62
N ALA A 175 -10.25 2.09 -0.96
CA ALA A 175 -8.91 2.30 -0.44
C ALA A 175 -7.89 1.77 -1.46
N THR A 176 -6.92 2.58 -1.85
CA THR A 176 -5.86 2.20 -2.78
C THR A 176 -4.53 2.18 -2.06
N TYR A 177 -3.91 1.02 -1.94
CA TYR A 177 -2.55 0.86 -1.45
C TYR A 177 -1.56 0.90 -2.60
N THR A 178 -0.47 1.60 -2.38
CA THR A 178 0.70 1.61 -3.26
C THR A 178 1.88 1.03 -2.50
N VAL A 179 2.38 -0.12 -2.95
CA VAL A 179 3.57 -0.78 -2.41
C VAL A 179 4.72 -0.53 -3.38
N THR A 180 5.85 -0.06 -2.87
CA THR A 180 7.08 0.11 -3.67
C THR A 180 8.17 -0.80 -3.10
N LEU A 181 8.57 -1.79 -3.90
CA LEU A 181 9.72 -2.65 -3.63
C LEU A 181 10.94 -1.99 -4.25
N SER A 182 11.96 -1.69 -3.46
CA SER A 182 13.18 -1.01 -3.91
C SER A 182 14.40 -1.88 -3.64
N ASN A 183 15.26 -2.04 -4.64
CA ASN A 183 16.52 -2.74 -4.54
C ASN A 183 17.68 -1.74 -4.62
N SER A 184 18.39 -1.54 -3.51
CA SER A 184 19.56 -0.64 -3.46
C SER A 184 20.87 -1.31 -3.90
N ALA A 185 20.87 -2.62 -4.13
CA ALA A 185 22.02 -3.34 -4.67
C ALA A 185 22.15 -3.14 -6.18
N ALA A 186 23.38 -3.23 -6.69
CA ALA A 186 23.64 -3.15 -8.13
C ALA A 186 23.15 -4.38 -8.91
N SER A 187 23.02 -5.53 -8.26
CA SER A 187 22.46 -6.75 -8.85
C SER A 187 20.96 -6.78 -8.70
N ALA A 188 20.23 -7.31 -9.67
CA ALA A 188 18.80 -7.51 -9.58
C ALA A 188 18.47 -8.60 -8.55
N GLN A 189 17.37 -8.43 -7.80
CA GLN A 189 16.64 -9.55 -7.23
C GLN A 189 15.98 -10.31 -8.38
N LEU A 190 16.31 -11.56 -8.53
CA LEU A 190 15.72 -12.40 -9.59
C LEU A 190 14.34 -12.91 -9.19
N ASP A 191 13.58 -13.35 -10.17
CA ASP A 191 12.32 -14.08 -10.01
C ASP A 191 12.66 -15.51 -9.59
N ASN A 192 12.54 -15.83 -8.32
CA ASN A 192 12.83 -17.13 -7.74
C ASN A 192 11.55 -17.96 -7.52
N PRO A 193 11.65 -19.26 -7.25
CA PRO A 193 10.48 -20.06 -6.94
C PRO A 193 9.72 -19.54 -5.71
N GLY A 194 8.45 -19.17 -5.88
CA GLY A 194 7.58 -18.63 -4.84
C GLY A 194 7.11 -17.21 -5.19
N ASN A 195 6.54 -16.53 -4.20
CA ASN A 195 6.15 -15.14 -4.36
C ASN A 195 7.14 -14.25 -3.61
N GLU A 196 7.62 -13.21 -4.27
CA GLU A 196 8.49 -12.21 -3.66
C GLU A 196 7.71 -11.22 -2.79
N PHE A 197 6.38 -11.10 -2.98
CA PHE A 197 5.53 -10.27 -2.14
C PHE A 197 4.21 -10.98 -1.82
N THR A 198 3.77 -10.82 -0.56
CA THR A 198 2.47 -11.30 -0.08
C THR A 198 1.85 -10.29 0.86
N ASP A 199 0.56 -10.00 0.66
CA ASP A 199 -0.24 -9.11 1.50
C ASP A 199 -1.62 -9.71 1.74
N VAL A 200 -1.95 -9.97 3.00
CA VAL A 200 -3.28 -10.43 3.43
C VAL A 200 -4.01 -9.23 4.01
N LEU A 201 -5.00 -8.71 3.27
CA LEU A 201 -5.75 -7.56 3.72
C LEU A 201 -6.59 -7.90 4.96
N PRO A 202 -6.69 -6.96 5.94
CA PRO A 202 -7.49 -7.15 7.14
C PRO A 202 -8.99 -7.26 6.84
N ALA A 203 -9.75 -7.88 7.76
CA ALA A 203 -11.18 -8.15 7.61
C ALA A 203 -12.05 -6.90 7.38
N GLY A 204 -11.56 -5.71 7.74
CA GLY A 204 -12.22 -4.43 7.45
C GLY A 204 -12.21 -4.01 5.98
N LEU A 205 -11.52 -4.76 5.12
CA LEU A 205 -11.40 -4.52 3.69
C LEU A 205 -11.85 -5.73 2.89
N THR A 206 -12.37 -5.49 1.69
CA THR A 206 -12.60 -6.52 0.67
C THR A 206 -11.72 -6.22 -0.54
N LEU A 207 -10.81 -7.13 -0.88
CA LEU A 207 -9.92 -7.02 -2.04
C LEU A 207 -10.72 -6.94 -3.33
N VAL A 208 -10.38 -5.98 -4.18
CA VAL A 208 -10.99 -5.80 -5.51
C VAL A 208 -10.02 -6.19 -6.60
N SER A 209 -8.81 -5.64 -6.60
CA SER A 209 -7.81 -5.93 -7.64
C SER A 209 -6.38 -5.66 -7.17
N ALA A 210 -5.43 -6.22 -7.91
CA ALA A 210 -4.02 -5.90 -7.80
C ALA A 210 -3.39 -5.80 -9.19
N SER A 211 -2.40 -4.91 -9.33
CA SER A 211 -1.59 -4.75 -10.54
C SER A 211 -0.16 -4.38 -10.16
N ALA A 212 0.80 -4.56 -11.07
CA ALA A 212 2.18 -4.20 -10.84
C ALA A 212 2.79 -3.53 -12.08
N SER A 213 3.83 -2.71 -11.87
CA SER A 213 4.58 -2.06 -12.95
C SER A 213 5.43 -3.04 -13.76
N SER A 214 5.81 -4.17 -13.15
CA SER A 214 6.48 -5.32 -13.79
C SER A 214 6.22 -6.58 -12.98
N GLY A 215 6.49 -7.77 -13.54
CA GLY A 215 6.14 -9.05 -12.92
C GLY A 215 4.63 -9.30 -12.93
N THR A 216 4.18 -10.23 -12.10
CA THR A 216 2.79 -10.67 -12.05
C THR A 216 2.20 -10.46 -10.66
N ALA A 217 1.24 -9.53 -10.53
CA ALA A 217 0.42 -9.38 -9.34
C ALA A 217 -0.88 -10.19 -9.47
N VAL A 218 -1.21 -10.95 -8.44
CA VAL A 218 -2.43 -11.77 -8.37
C VAL A 218 -3.27 -11.35 -7.18
N ALA A 219 -4.55 -11.02 -7.42
CA ALA A 219 -5.54 -10.74 -6.39
C ALA A 219 -6.43 -11.97 -6.18
N THR A 220 -6.27 -12.67 -5.06
CA THR A 220 -7.13 -13.79 -4.66
C THR A 220 -8.23 -13.28 -3.74
N VAL A 221 -9.34 -12.80 -4.35
CA VAL A 221 -10.44 -12.12 -3.65
C VAL A 221 -11.04 -12.98 -2.54
N GLY A 222 -11.21 -14.30 -2.78
CA GLY A 222 -11.82 -15.21 -1.79
C GLY A 222 -11.03 -15.36 -0.48
N SER A 223 -9.72 -15.15 -0.49
CA SER A 223 -8.86 -15.18 0.70
C SER A 223 -8.35 -13.79 1.10
N ASN A 224 -8.79 -12.73 0.43
CA ASN A 224 -8.35 -11.36 0.67
C ASN A 224 -6.82 -11.18 0.54
N THR A 225 -6.17 -11.97 -0.32
CA THR A 225 -4.71 -12.06 -0.43
C THR A 225 -4.23 -11.54 -1.77
N VAL A 226 -3.20 -10.71 -1.73
CA VAL A 226 -2.43 -10.28 -2.89
C VAL A 226 -1.06 -10.95 -2.86
N THR A 227 -0.64 -11.50 -3.99
CA THR A 227 0.73 -11.99 -4.20
C THR A 227 1.33 -11.30 -5.42
N TRP A 228 2.63 -11.15 -5.41
CA TRP A 228 3.39 -10.70 -6.58
C TRP A 228 4.62 -11.58 -6.76
N ASN A 229 4.89 -11.94 -8.01
CA ASN A 229 6.03 -12.73 -8.45
C ASN A 229 6.77 -12.01 -9.57
N GLY A 230 8.09 -11.88 -9.44
CA GLY A 230 8.90 -11.19 -10.43
C GLY A 230 10.24 -10.69 -9.91
N SER A 231 11.04 -10.10 -10.80
CA SER A 231 12.35 -9.54 -10.47
C SER A 231 12.26 -8.06 -10.10
N VAL A 232 13.14 -7.61 -9.17
CA VAL A 232 13.37 -6.19 -8.87
C VAL A 232 14.74 -5.80 -9.40
N PRO A 233 14.82 -4.87 -10.39
CA PRO A 233 16.09 -4.48 -11.00
C PRO A 233 17.10 -3.94 -9.97
N GLY A 234 18.39 -4.14 -10.23
CA GLY A 234 19.45 -3.52 -9.43
C GLY A 234 19.37 -1.99 -9.50
N ASN A 235 19.49 -1.31 -8.35
CA ASN A 235 19.27 0.13 -8.20
C ASN A 235 17.92 0.61 -8.76
N GLY A 236 16.91 -0.27 -8.76
CA GLY A 236 15.59 -0.04 -9.31
C GLY A 236 14.47 -0.36 -8.34
N SER A 237 13.24 -0.23 -8.83
CA SER A 237 12.04 -0.51 -8.04
C SER A 237 10.91 -1.09 -8.87
N VAL A 238 9.98 -1.76 -8.18
CA VAL A 238 8.69 -2.21 -8.70
C VAL A 238 7.59 -1.65 -7.83
N THR A 239 6.51 -1.16 -8.46
CA THR A 239 5.32 -0.65 -7.78
C THR A 239 4.16 -1.65 -7.94
N ILE A 240 3.53 -2.02 -6.83
CA ILE A 240 2.32 -2.84 -6.79
C ILE A 240 1.18 -1.97 -6.29
N THR A 241 0.08 -1.92 -7.04
CA THR A 241 -1.14 -1.18 -6.68
C THR A 241 -2.22 -2.18 -6.28
N ILE A 242 -2.80 -1.99 -5.10
CA ILE A 242 -3.85 -2.85 -4.54
C ILE A 242 -5.09 -1.99 -4.30
N THR A 243 -6.24 -2.38 -4.82
CA THR A 243 -7.52 -1.71 -4.55
C THR A 243 -8.42 -2.60 -3.70
N ALA A 244 -9.04 -2.00 -2.70
CA ALA A 244 -9.96 -2.69 -1.80
C ALA A 244 -11.15 -1.78 -1.45
N THR A 245 -12.29 -2.37 -1.11
CA THR A 245 -13.48 -1.66 -0.59
C THR A 245 -13.45 -1.67 0.94
N VAL A 246 -13.74 -0.54 1.56
CA VAL A 246 -13.92 -0.43 3.02
C VAL A 246 -15.26 -1.05 3.41
N ASN A 247 -15.25 -2.04 4.31
CA ASN A 247 -16.43 -2.82 4.67
C ASN A 247 -17.36 -2.09 5.64
N ALA A 248 -18.67 -2.34 5.55
CA ALA A 248 -19.66 -1.89 6.53
C ALA A 248 -19.38 -2.48 7.93
N GLY A 249 -19.71 -1.71 8.98
CA GLY A 249 -19.47 -2.10 10.36
C GLY A 249 -18.06 -1.76 10.87
N THR A 250 -17.26 -1.05 10.08
CA THR A 250 -15.91 -0.61 10.45
C THR A 250 -15.82 0.88 10.79
N GLU A 251 -16.94 1.60 10.82
CA GLU A 251 -17.01 3.03 11.07
C GLU A 251 -16.28 3.44 12.36
N GLY A 252 -15.37 4.39 12.25
CA GLY A 252 -14.54 4.88 13.36
C GLY A 252 -13.43 3.94 13.81
N THR A 253 -13.31 2.74 13.25
CA THR A 253 -12.19 1.84 13.56
C THR A 253 -10.93 2.22 12.78
N THR A 254 -9.78 1.83 13.31
CA THR A 254 -8.51 1.91 12.59
C THR A 254 -8.29 0.61 11.82
N ILE A 255 -8.13 0.72 10.52
CA ILE A 255 -7.69 -0.40 9.66
C ILE A 255 -6.19 -0.28 9.48
N SER A 256 -5.47 -1.37 9.78
CA SER A 256 -4.01 -1.47 9.71
C SER A 256 -3.64 -2.65 8.83
N ASN A 257 -2.78 -2.42 7.83
CA ASN A 257 -2.38 -3.42 6.85
C ASN A 257 -0.87 -3.42 6.63
N GLN A 258 -0.27 -4.62 6.59
CA GLN A 258 1.16 -4.81 6.37
C GLN A 258 1.41 -6.00 5.46
N GLY A 259 2.22 -5.83 4.42
CA GLY A 259 2.67 -6.88 3.54
C GLY A 259 4.07 -7.37 3.91
N SER A 260 4.46 -8.52 3.39
CA SER A 260 5.79 -9.10 3.52
C SER A 260 6.45 -9.31 2.17
N VAL A 261 7.75 -9.11 2.12
CA VAL A 261 8.61 -9.36 0.95
C VAL A 261 9.55 -10.50 1.28
N ALA A 262 9.70 -11.45 0.40
CA ALA A 262 10.71 -12.49 0.45
C ALA A 262 11.71 -12.27 -0.69
N PHE A 263 13.00 -12.44 -0.44
CA PHE A 263 14.03 -12.18 -1.44
C PHE A 263 15.27 -13.03 -1.20
N ASP A 264 16.02 -13.26 -2.29
CA ASP A 264 17.28 -13.99 -2.31
C ASP A 264 18.42 -13.02 -2.00
N ALA A 265 18.90 -13.07 -0.76
CA ALA A 265 19.97 -12.18 -0.31
C ALA A 265 21.37 -12.66 -0.71
N ASP A 266 21.56 -13.95 -1.03
CA ASP A 266 22.87 -14.51 -1.35
C ASP A 266 22.99 -14.96 -2.82
N GLY A 267 21.94 -14.83 -3.63
CA GLY A 267 21.96 -15.15 -5.06
C GLY A 267 21.97 -16.65 -5.37
N ASN A 268 21.50 -17.47 -4.41
CA ASN A 268 21.49 -18.94 -4.58
C ASN A 268 20.24 -19.45 -5.33
N GLY A 269 19.29 -18.58 -5.68
CA GLY A 269 18.06 -18.93 -6.38
C GLY A 269 16.91 -19.32 -5.46
N SER A 270 17.01 -19.02 -4.16
CA SER A 270 15.96 -19.23 -3.15
C SER A 270 15.70 -17.91 -2.41
N ASN A 271 14.47 -17.70 -1.94
CA ASN A 271 14.09 -16.52 -1.16
C ASN A 271 14.22 -16.84 0.35
N GLU A 272 15.41 -16.68 0.93
CA GLU A 272 15.69 -16.99 2.35
C GLU A 272 15.58 -15.77 3.28
N SER A 273 15.53 -14.57 2.72
CA SER A 273 15.43 -13.33 3.49
C SER A 273 14.04 -12.73 3.39
N THR A 274 13.61 -12.01 4.44
CA THR A 274 12.31 -11.35 4.48
C THR A 274 12.39 -9.90 4.97
N ALA A 275 11.50 -9.05 4.48
CA ALA A 275 11.26 -7.70 4.98
C ALA A 275 9.76 -7.42 5.04
N LEU A 276 9.34 -6.55 5.96
CA LEU A 276 7.96 -6.06 6.02
C LEU A 276 7.84 -4.72 5.29
N THR A 277 6.64 -4.42 4.80
CA THR A 277 6.36 -3.08 4.27
C THR A 277 6.39 -2.05 5.38
N ASP A 278 6.86 -0.84 5.07
CA ASP A 278 6.96 0.28 6.00
C ASP A 278 6.06 1.44 5.54
N ASP A 279 5.35 2.05 6.46
CA ASP A 279 4.63 3.30 6.23
C ASP A 279 5.63 4.47 6.34
N PRO A 280 5.99 5.14 5.23
CA PRO A 280 6.99 6.20 5.26
C PRO A 280 6.53 7.47 6.01
N SER A 281 5.26 7.57 6.37
CA SER A 281 4.72 8.68 7.18
C SER A 281 4.94 8.49 8.69
N VAL A 282 5.34 7.29 9.12
CA VAL A 282 5.56 6.91 10.51
C VAL A 282 7.06 6.71 10.74
N ALA A 283 7.61 7.31 11.80
CA ALA A 283 9.03 7.15 12.11
C ALA A 283 9.36 5.71 12.56
N GLY A 284 10.42 5.14 12.01
CA GLY A 284 10.86 3.77 12.30
C GLY A 284 10.95 2.92 11.04
N THR A 285 10.88 1.62 11.20
CA THR A 285 10.90 0.65 10.10
C THR A 285 9.85 -0.43 10.35
N ALA A 286 9.32 -0.99 9.27
CA ALA A 286 8.30 -2.04 9.33
C ALA A 286 7.01 -1.58 10.06
N ASN A 287 6.64 -0.31 9.90
CA ASN A 287 5.38 0.22 10.41
C ASN A 287 4.23 -0.20 9.49
N PRO A 288 3.11 -0.71 10.03
CA PRO A 288 1.94 -0.99 9.21
C PRO A 288 1.30 0.30 8.71
N THR A 289 0.80 0.28 7.48
CA THR A 289 0.03 1.37 6.88
C THR A 289 -1.38 1.38 7.43
N SER A 290 -1.80 2.50 8.05
CA SER A 290 -3.06 2.58 8.77
C SER A 290 -3.89 3.79 8.37
N PHE A 291 -5.23 3.66 8.45
CA PHE A 291 -6.17 4.77 8.35
C PHE A 291 -7.38 4.54 9.26
N VAL A 292 -8.06 5.64 9.62
CA VAL A 292 -9.32 5.59 10.40
C VAL A 292 -10.49 5.64 9.43
N VAL A 293 -11.45 4.72 9.58
CA VAL A 293 -12.67 4.72 8.76
C VAL A 293 -13.55 5.92 9.14
N ARG A 294 -13.92 6.71 8.13
CA ARG A 294 -14.68 7.95 8.28
C ARG A 294 -16.17 7.67 8.36
N TYR A 295 -16.87 8.45 9.18
CA TYR A 295 -18.32 8.40 9.31
C TYR A 295 -18.88 9.72 9.84
N VAL A 296 -20.16 9.98 9.57
CA VAL A 296 -20.92 11.13 10.03
C VAL A 296 -22.11 10.65 10.86
N VAL A 297 -22.41 11.34 11.97
CA VAL A 297 -23.64 11.14 12.76
C VAL A 297 -24.23 12.49 13.10
N ILE A 298 -25.36 12.82 12.47
CA ILE A 298 -26.09 14.06 12.70
C ILE A 298 -27.25 13.82 13.68
N ALA A 299 -27.28 14.59 14.75
CA ALA A 299 -28.41 14.74 15.62
C ALA A 299 -28.97 16.17 15.47
N VAL A 300 -30.28 16.32 15.40
CA VAL A 300 -30.94 17.63 15.23
C VAL A 300 -31.91 17.88 16.37
N THR A 301 -31.64 18.93 17.17
CA THR A 301 -32.55 19.43 18.18
C THR A 301 -33.27 20.68 17.71
N LYS A 302 -34.50 20.87 18.14
CA LYS A 302 -35.34 22.06 17.84
C LYS A 302 -36.03 22.57 19.09
N THR A 303 -35.85 23.83 19.36
CA THR A 303 -36.52 24.52 20.47
C THR A 303 -37.28 25.72 19.96
N VAL A 304 -38.27 26.20 20.74
CA VAL A 304 -38.99 27.43 20.46
C VAL A 304 -38.94 28.37 21.65
N SER A 305 -38.70 29.66 21.38
CA SER A 305 -38.80 30.74 22.38
C SER A 305 -39.99 31.65 22.03
N VAL A 306 -40.94 31.80 22.96
CA VAL A 306 -42.08 32.68 22.85
C VAL A 306 -42.11 33.56 24.10
N PRO A 307 -42.21 34.92 23.99
CA PRO A 307 -42.09 35.82 25.13
C PRO A 307 -43.10 35.58 26.26
N VAL A 308 -44.33 35.17 25.90
CA VAL A 308 -45.42 34.90 26.85
C VAL A 308 -46.23 33.69 26.34
N LEU A 309 -46.57 32.77 27.22
CA LEU A 309 -47.43 31.62 26.92
C LEU A 309 -48.75 31.69 27.73
N PRO A 310 -49.90 31.39 27.12
CA PRO A 310 -50.12 31.12 25.70
C PRO A 310 -49.80 32.35 24.84
N ALA A 311 -49.26 32.14 23.62
CA ALA A 311 -48.82 33.19 22.71
C ALA A 311 -50.00 34.02 22.18
N ALA A 312 -49.86 35.35 22.08
CA ALA A 312 -50.84 36.20 21.44
C ALA A 312 -50.68 36.20 19.91
N ILE A 313 -51.76 36.51 19.17
CA ILE A 313 -51.66 36.80 17.73
C ILE A 313 -50.76 38.03 17.57
N GLY A 314 -49.83 37.98 16.61
CA GLY A 314 -48.79 38.99 16.39
C GLY A 314 -47.52 38.77 17.24
N ALA A 315 -47.54 37.84 18.20
CA ALA A 315 -46.32 37.52 18.96
C ALA A 315 -45.23 36.85 18.07
N THR A 316 -44.01 37.14 18.37
CA THR A 316 -42.84 36.47 17.73
C THR A 316 -42.60 35.11 18.38
N ALA A 317 -42.48 34.08 17.59
CA ALA A 317 -41.97 32.78 18.02
C ALA A 317 -40.66 32.50 17.25
N VAL A 318 -39.57 32.28 17.99
CA VAL A 318 -38.25 32.03 17.43
C VAL A 318 -37.90 30.57 17.62
N TYR A 319 -37.73 29.86 16.52
CA TYR A 319 -37.20 28.49 16.52
C TYR A 319 -35.69 28.51 16.39
N THR A 320 -35.02 27.71 17.19
CA THR A 320 -33.61 27.43 17.14
C THR A 320 -33.43 25.95 16.82
N ILE A 321 -32.84 25.63 15.68
CA ILE A 321 -32.54 24.27 15.23
C ILE A 321 -31.01 24.08 15.26
N THR A 322 -30.55 23.11 16.03
CA THR A 322 -29.12 22.80 16.14
C THR A 322 -28.84 21.43 15.50
N LEU A 323 -28.07 21.45 14.44
CA LEU A 323 -27.52 20.25 13.80
C LEU A 323 -26.12 19.96 14.42
N SER A 324 -25.97 18.86 15.12
CA SER A 324 -24.73 18.45 15.80
C SER A 324 -24.19 17.20 15.15
N ASN A 325 -22.90 17.23 14.77
CA ASN A 325 -22.19 16.10 14.17
C ASN A 325 -21.26 15.46 15.21
N THR A 326 -21.55 14.25 15.65
CA THR A 326 -20.71 13.48 16.58
C THR A 326 -19.79 12.48 15.88
N GLY A 327 -19.81 12.43 14.54
CA GLY A 327 -18.91 11.62 13.71
C GLY A 327 -17.49 12.18 13.64
N ASN A 328 -16.59 11.40 13.08
CA ASN A 328 -15.18 11.77 12.88
C ASN A 328 -14.89 12.45 11.54
N ALA A 329 -15.90 12.59 10.68
CA ALA A 329 -15.83 13.30 9.41
C ALA A 329 -16.84 14.46 9.39
N ALA A 330 -16.53 15.53 8.66
CA ALA A 330 -17.54 16.57 8.36
C ALA A 330 -18.65 15.95 7.50
N SER A 331 -19.93 16.29 7.79
CA SER A 331 -21.03 16.02 6.85
C SER A 331 -20.81 16.90 5.63
N PRO A 332 -20.62 16.34 4.42
CA PRO A 332 -20.44 17.17 3.23
C PRO A 332 -21.72 17.92 2.87
N ASP A 333 -21.57 19.01 2.11
CA ASP A 333 -22.64 19.71 1.43
C ASP A 333 -22.92 18.98 0.10
N ASN A 334 -23.92 18.12 0.11
CA ASN A 334 -24.29 17.32 -1.06
C ASN A 334 -25.44 17.97 -1.85
N ALA A 335 -25.78 17.38 -2.97
CA ALA A 335 -26.90 17.86 -3.78
C ALA A 335 -28.24 17.74 -3.04
N GLY A 336 -28.91 18.84 -2.84
CA GLY A 336 -30.20 18.94 -2.13
C GLY A 336 -30.10 19.81 -0.87
N ASN A 337 -31.08 19.69 0.03
CA ASN A 337 -31.07 20.40 1.29
C ASN A 337 -30.86 19.40 2.43
N GLU A 338 -29.93 19.68 3.33
CA GLU A 338 -29.66 18.86 4.51
C GLU A 338 -30.70 19.08 5.60
N LEU A 339 -31.45 20.22 5.56
CA LEU A 339 -32.56 20.48 6.48
C LEU A 339 -33.77 21.09 5.73
N THR A 340 -34.97 20.64 6.07
CA THR A 340 -36.22 21.23 5.62
C THR A 340 -37.19 21.36 6.79
N ASP A 341 -37.71 22.56 7.02
CA ASP A 341 -38.73 22.90 8.04
C ASP A 341 -39.98 23.49 7.35
N VAL A 342 -41.07 22.75 7.36
CA VAL A 342 -42.35 23.24 6.88
C VAL A 342 -43.08 23.83 8.06
N VAL A 343 -42.93 25.15 8.27
CA VAL A 343 -43.54 25.90 9.38
C VAL A 343 -45.06 25.87 9.26
N PRO A 344 -45.80 25.50 10.34
CA PRO A 344 -47.24 25.32 10.29
C PRO A 344 -48.03 26.62 9.99
N VAL A 345 -49.20 26.48 9.38
CA VAL A 345 -50.05 27.60 8.89
C VAL A 345 -50.45 28.63 9.94
N GLY A 346 -50.41 28.29 11.24
CA GLY A 346 -50.64 29.21 12.36
C GLY A 346 -49.51 30.21 12.58
N LEU A 347 -48.41 30.08 11.83
CA LEU A 347 -47.24 30.96 11.85
C LEU A 347 -46.98 31.51 10.46
N THR A 348 -46.32 32.66 10.40
CA THR A 348 -45.75 33.23 9.16
C THR A 348 -44.25 33.41 9.36
N VAL A 349 -43.43 32.85 8.47
CA VAL A 349 -41.98 33.00 8.53
C VAL A 349 -41.60 34.44 8.15
N ALA A 350 -40.85 35.09 9.03
CA ALA A 350 -40.35 36.44 8.83
C ALA A 350 -38.92 36.43 8.26
N SER A 351 -38.04 35.55 8.79
CA SER A 351 -36.69 35.38 8.33
C SER A 351 -36.12 34.04 8.81
N ALA A 352 -35.06 33.57 8.12
CA ALA A 352 -34.21 32.47 8.59
C ALA A 352 -32.73 32.84 8.38
N THR A 353 -31.88 32.42 9.31
CA THR A 353 -30.42 32.60 9.29
C THR A 353 -29.75 31.34 9.78
N ALA A 354 -28.46 31.11 9.36
CA ALA A 354 -27.68 30.03 9.87
C ALA A 354 -26.25 30.52 10.23
N THR A 355 -25.60 29.84 11.18
CA THR A 355 -24.25 30.14 11.61
C THR A 355 -23.20 29.76 10.55
N ALA A 356 -23.53 28.79 9.66
CA ALA A 356 -22.76 28.38 8.50
C ALA A 356 -23.72 27.79 7.43
N GLY A 357 -23.31 27.75 6.19
CA GLY A 357 -24.16 27.33 5.07
C GLY A 357 -25.21 28.37 4.72
N THR A 358 -26.26 27.97 4.00
CA THR A 358 -27.28 28.88 3.46
C THR A 358 -28.68 28.46 3.95
N ALA A 359 -29.35 29.33 4.70
CA ALA A 359 -30.75 29.19 5.02
C ALA A 359 -31.62 29.97 4.02
N THR A 360 -32.61 29.30 3.41
CA THR A 360 -33.50 29.89 2.38
C THR A 360 -34.95 29.79 2.85
N VAL A 361 -35.72 30.87 2.64
CA VAL A 361 -37.16 30.94 2.94
C VAL A 361 -37.96 30.97 1.65
N THR A 362 -38.89 30.03 1.48
CA THR A 362 -39.84 29.99 0.36
C THR A 362 -41.26 29.80 0.91
N GLY A 363 -42.01 30.89 0.98
CA GLY A 363 -43.30 30.90 1.69
C GLY A 363 -43.12 30.55 3.18
N ASN A 364 -43.76 29.51 3.63
CA ASN A 364 -43.63 28.99 5.02
C ASN A 364 -42.66 27.80 5.13
N THR A 365 -41.88 27.49 4.10
CA THR A 365 -40.85 26.46 4.13
C THR A 365 -39.49 27.12 4.29
N VAL A 366 -38.72 26.64 5.26
CA VAL A 366 -37.30 26.98 5.45
C VAL A 366 -36.47 25.79 5.10
N THR A 367 -35.45 25.99 4.24
CA THR A 367 -34.45 24.98 3.92
C THR A 367 -33.08 25.47 4.33
N TRP A 368 -32.20 24.55 4.68
CA TRP A 368 -30.79 24.83 4.90
C TRP A 368 -29.95 23.87 4.10
N ASN A 369 -28.89 24.39 3.48
CA ASN A 369 -27.92 23.68 2.69
C ASN A 369 -26.52 24.03 3.17
N GLY A 370 -25.69 23.02 3.46
CA GLY A 370 -24.33 23.25 3.95
C GLY A 370 -23.71 22.06 4.66
N SER A 371 -22.46 22.23 5.08
CA SER A 371 -21.65 21.24 5.77
C SER A 371 -21.72 21.42 7.30
N VAL A 372 -21.72 20.29 8.05
CA VAL A 372 -21.58 20.30 9.52
C VAL A 372 -20.20 19.73 9.86
N PRO A 373 -19.29 20.51 10.51
CA PRO A 373 -17.95 20.03 10.84
C PRO A 373 -17.95 18.78 11.73
N ALA A 374 -16.92 17.94 11.63
CA ALA A 374 -16.71 16.82 12.54
C ALA A 374 -16.60 17.31 13.99
N GLY A 375 -17.36 16.70 14.91
CA GLY A 375 -17.43 17.11 16.31
C GLY A 375 -18.01 18.52 16.55
N GLY A 376 -18.57 19.16 15.50
CA GLY A 376 -19.09 20.52 15.55
C GLY A 376 -20.61 20.61 15.38
N SER A 377 -21.13 21.85 15.27
CA SER A 377 -22.55 22.11 15.07
C SER A 377 -22.82 23.33 14.21
N VAL A 378 -23.99 23.33 13.57
CA VAL A 378 -24.58 24.48 12.87
C VAL A 378 -25.93 24.80 13.50
N VAL A 379 -26.21 26.08 13.70
CA VAL A 379 -27.47 26.57 14.24
C VAL A 379 -28.24 27.32 13.18
N VAL A 380 -29.48 26.89 12.93
CA VAL A 380 -30.46 27.58 12.07
C VAL A 380 -31.48 28.25 12.95
N THR A 381 -31.65 29.56 12.82
CA THR A 381 -32.63 30.37 13.55
C THR A 381 -33.76 30.79 12.60
N ILE A 382 -35.00 30.48 12.96
CA ILE A 382 -36.20 30.84 12.20
C ILE A 382 -37.06 31.79 13.02
N ASN A 383 -37.22 33.02 12.54
CA ASN A 383 -38.12 34.00 13.18
C ASN A 383 -39.49 33.88 12.54
N THR A 384 -40.52 33.70 13.36
CA THR A 384 -41.89 33.57 12.91
C THR A 384 -42.82 34.52 13.70
N VAL A 385 -43.95 34.84 13.13
CA VAL A 385 -45.02 35.62 13.77
C VAL A 385 -46.29 34.77 13.83
N VAL A 386 -46.93 34.71 15.00
CA VAL A 386 -48.22 34.04 15.19
C VAL A 386 -49.28 34.79 14.39
N ASN A 387 -49.93 34.13 13.46
CA ASN A 387 -50.97 34.72 12.61
C ASN A 387 -52.38 34.31 13.07
N GLN A 388 -53.42 34.82 12.42
CA GLN A 388 -54.82 34.59 12.79
C GLN A 388 -55.22 33.10 12.72
N ALA A 389 -54.61 32.30 11.83
CA ALA A 389 -54.90 30.88 11.73
C ALA A 389 -54.37 30.06 12.94
N GLY A 390 -53.45 30.61 13.70
CA GLY A 390 -52.96 30.05 14.96
C GLY A 390 -53.85 30.26 16.17
N ALA A 391 -54.83 31.12 16.07
CA ALA A 391 -55.70 31.50 17.18
C ALA A 391 -56.37 30.29 17.89
N GLY A 392 -56.12 30.12 19.17
CA GLY A 392 -56.66 29.00 19.98
C GLY A 392 -56.04 27.62 19.63
N GLN A 393 -55.01 27.56 18.84
CA GLN A 393 -54.38 26.33 18.44
C GLN A 393 -53.17 25.96 19.34
N ASN A 394 -52.85 24.68 19.39
CA ASN A 394 -51.58 24.21 19.84
C ASN A 394 -50.69 24.03 18.58
N ILE A 395 -49.69 24.91 18.43
CA ILE A 395 -48.79 24.89 17.29
C ILE A 395 -47.78 23.76 17.52
N SER A 396 -47.62 22.89 16.52
CA SER A 396 -46.64 21.80 16.51
C SER A 396 -45.79 21.91 15.27
N ASN A 397 -44.45 22.00 15.42
CA ASN A 397 -43.50 22.16 14.33
C ASN A 397 -42.34 21.20 14.47
N GLN A 398 -41.98 20.52 13.35
CA GLN A 398 -40.90 19.57 13.30
C GLN A 398 -40.18 19.71 11.97
N ALA A 399 -38.84 19.71 12.00
CA ALA A 399 -37.99 19.74 10.80
C ALA A 399 -37.52 18.32 10.42
N SER A 400 -37.36 18.08 9.15
CA SER A 400 -36.67 16.89 8.61
C SER A 400 -35.26 17.22 8.20
N PHE A 401 -34.35 16.25 8.32
CA PHE A 401 -32.96 16.39 7.86
C PHE A 401 -32.49 15.13 7.15
N ALA A 402 -31.49 15.28 6.25
CA ALA A 402 -30.82 14.21 5.55
C ALA A 402 -29.31 14.49 5.54
N TYR A 403 -28.49 13.46 5.54
CA TYR A 403 -27.03 13.60 5.53
C TYR A 403 -26.34 12.35 4.97
N ASP A 404 -25.13 12.54 4.50
CA ASP A 404 -24.23 11.51 4.00
C ASP A 404 -23.46 10.88 5.18
N ARG A 405 -23.84 9.68 5.56
CA ARG A 405 -23.29 8.99 6.73
C ARG A 405 -21.88 8.43 6.47
N ASP A 406 -21.62 7.95 5.26
CA ASP A 406 -20.40 7.23 4.89
C ASP A 406 -19.45 8.05 4.00
N VAL A 407 -19.79 9.33 3.78
CA VAL A 407 -18.99 10.29 3.00
C VAL A 407 -18.82 9.85 1.52
N ASN A 408 -19.86 9.23 0.94
CA ASN A 408 -19.86 8.76 -0.44
C ASN A 408 -20.36 9.80 -1.46
N GLY A 409 -20.85 10.95 -1.02
CA GLY A 409 -21.38 12.03 -1.84
C GLY A 409 -22.90 11.99 -2.05
N SER A 410 -23.64 11.17 -1.27
CA SER A 410 -25.08 11.05 -1.29
C SER A 410 -25.67 11.18 0.11
N ASN A 411 -26.83 11.78 0.26
CA ASN A 411 -27.55 11.87 1.54
C ASN A 411 -28.46 10.64 1.73
N GLU A 412 -27.93 9.51 2.21
CA GLU A 412 -28.67 8.25 2.39
C GLU A 412 -29.28 8.09 3.78
N SER A 413 -28.87 8.90 4.74
CA SER A 413 -29.40 8.90 6.11
C SER A 413 -30.32 10.07 6.34
N SER A 414 -31.41 9.89 7.13
CA SER A 414 -32.38 10.95 7.41
C SER A 414 -32.96 10.81 8.78
N GLY A 415 -33.58 11.89 9.28
CA GLY A 415 -34.26 11.93 10.55
C GLY A 415 -35.18 13.14 10.72
N LEU A 416 -35.78 13.26 11.91
CA LEU A 416 -36.60 14.38 12.33
C LEU A 416 -35.95 15.11 13.50
N SER A 417 -36.17 16.42 13.60
CA SER A 417 -35.72 17.21 14.76
C SER A 417 -36.40 16.77 16.04
N ASP A 418 -35.70 16.86 17.15
CA ASP A 418 -36.18 16.49 18.47
C ASP A 418 -36.34 17.72 19.40
N ASP A 419 -37.42 17.79 20.15
CA ASP A 419 -37.57 18.77 21.25
C ASP A 419 -36.89 18.21 22.50
N PRO A 420 -35.72 18.75 22.92
CA PRO A 420 -34.96 18.21 24.04
C PRO A 420 -35.66 18.36 25.41
N SER A 421 -36.77 19.09 25.48
CA SER A 421 -37.59 19.22 26.70
C SER A 421 -38.57 18.05 26.88
N VAL A 422 -38.75 17.22 25.85
CA VAL A 422 -39.69 16.07 25.86
C VAL A 422 -38.87 14.78 25.84
N VAL A 423 -39.26 13.83 26.71
CA VAL A 423 -38.59 12.53 26.76
C VAL A 423 -38.90 11.70 25.52
N GLY A 424 -37.85 11.17 24.86
CA GLY A 424 -37.95 10.37 23.63
C GLY A 424 -37.11 10.97 22.53
N ALA A 425 -37.33 10.53 21.31
CA ALA A 425 -36.65 11.02 20.13
C ALA A 425 -37.66 11.44 19.07
N ALA A 426 -37.28 12.40 18.23
CA ALA A 426 -38.10 12.93 17.16
C ALA A 426 -39.43 13.54 17.65
N ASN A 427 -39.41 14.19 18.83
CA ASN A 427 -40.55 14.92 19.36
C ASN A 427 -40.69 16.27 18.65
N PRO A 428 -41.90 16.65 18.19
CA PRO A 428 -42.16 17.99 17.68
C PRO A 428 -42.09 19.05 18.75
N THR A 429 -41.59 20.23 18.42
CA THR A 429 -41.60 21.40 19.30
C THR A 429 -42.98 22.02 19.31
N THR A 430 -43.59 22.23 20.50
CA THR A 430 -44.96 22.68 20.63
C THR A 430 -45.13 23.90 21.54
N PHE A 431 -46.13 24.75 21.25
CA PHE A 431 -46.61 25.80 22.13
C PHE A 431 -48.08 26.17 21.85
N SER A 432 -48.80 26.71 22.84
CA SER A 432 -50.20 27.10 22.73
C SER A 432 -50.36 28.58 22.37
N VAL A 433 -51.42 28.91 21.62
CA VAL A 433 -51.83 30.27 21.25
C VAL A 433 -53.14 30.61 21.92
N VAL A 434 -53.30 31.86 22.40
CA VAL A 434 -54.51 32.33 23.03
C VAL A 434 -55.76 32.18 22.12
N THR A 435 -56.85 31.79 22.70
CA THR A 435 -58.15 31.91 22.05
C THR A 435 -58.55 33.38 22.01
N PRO A 436 -58.89 34.00 20.86
CA PRO A 436 -59.33 35.36 20.80
C PRO A 436 -60.60 35.49 21.65
N VAL A 437 -60.58 36.39 22.66
CA VAL A 437 -61.78 36.74 23.36
C VAL A 437 -62.58 37.63 22.41
N ILE A 438 -63.65 37.09 21.89
CA ILE A 438 -64.64 37.93 21.19
C ILE A 438 -65.25 38.85 22.25
N PRO A 439 -65.04 40.17 22.16
CA PRO A 439 -65.72 41.07 23.13
C PRO A 439 -67.26 40.90 22.99
N THR A 440 -67.87 40.20 23.91
CA THR A 440 -69.30 40.18 23.99
C THR A 440 -69.71 41.60 24.36
N LEU A 441 -70.60 42.20 23.56
CA LEU A 441 -71.26 43.48 23.96
C LEU A 441 -71.71 43.35 25.43
N SER A 442 -71.24 44.26 26.24
CA SER A 442 -71.72 44.32 27.66
C SER A 442 -73.23 44.34 27.71
N ALA A 443 -73.83 43.77 28.71
CA ALA A 443 -75.27 43.76 28.87
C ALA A 443 -75.87 45.16 28.69
N LEU A 444 -75.10 46.19 29.04
CA LEU A 444 -75.48 47.59 28.85
C LEU A 444 -75.48 47.99 27.36
N MET A 445 -74.46 47.54 26.55
CA MET A 445 -74.42 47.80 25.10
C MET A 445 -75.49 47.01 24.35
N LEU A 446 -75.78 45.78 24.75
CA LEU A 446 -76.94 45.00 24.24
C LEU A 446 -78.22 45.64 24.53
N ALA A 447 -78.46 46.21 25.78
CA ALA A 447 -79.64 46.95 26.18
C ALA A 447 -79.74 48.24 25.36
N LEU A 448 -78.66 48.99 25.15
CA LEU A 448 -78.66 50.19 24.31
C LEU A 448 -78.94 49.87 22.83
N LEU A 449 -78.38 48.78 22.26
CA LEU A 449 -78.63 48.33 20.91
C LEU A 449 -80.13 47.91 20.75
N SER A 450 -80.69 47.24 21.73
CA SER A 450 -82.13 46.86 21.75
C SER A 450 -83.01 48.07 21.84
N LEU A 451 -82.67 49.08 22.65
CA LEU A 451 -83.39 50.33 22.72
C LEU A 451 -83.37 51.14 21.40
N VAL A 452 -82.24 51.19 20.73
CA VAL A 452 -82.11 51.83 19.42
C VAL A 452 -82.96 51.11 18.37
N LEU A 453 -82.93 49.78 18.36
CA LEU A 453 -83.73 48.95 17.46
C LEU A 453 -85.22 49.12 17.68
N LEU A 454 -85.63 49.18 18.96
CA LEU A 454 -87.01 49.47 19.32
C LEU A 454 -87.42 50.89 18.93
N GLY A 455 -86.56 51.86 19.10
CA GLY A 455 -86.78 53.25 18.65
C GLY A 455 -86.94 53.36 17.10
N VAL A 456 -86.12 52.68 16.35
CA VAL A 456 -86.21 52.63 14.88
C VAL A 456 -87.52 51.92 14.45
N ALA A 457 -87.91 50.81 15.11
CA ALA A 457 -89.13 50.08 14.82
C ALA A 457 -90.32 50.91 15.16
N GLY A 458 -90.31 51.68 16.30
CA GLY A 458 -91.36 52.61 16.67
C GLY A 458 -91.55 53.76 15.67
N MET A 459 -90.44 54.29 15.15
CA MET A 459 -90.49 55.33 14.10
C MET A 459 -91.06 54.78 12.76
N HIS A 460 -90.75 53.54 12.41
CA HIS A 460 -91.33 52.90 11.25
C HIS A 460 -92.80 52.62 11.39
N ALA A 461 -93.25 52.15 12.57
CA ALA A 461 -94.70 51.96 12.85
C ALA A 461 -95.48 53.24 12.93
N ALA A 462 -94.87 54.36 13.35
CA ALA A 462 -95.53 55.68 13.36
C ALA A 462 -95.68 56.26 11.91
N ARG A 463 -94.72 55.98 11.02
CA ARG A 463 -94.84 56.41 9.59
C ARG A 463 -95.81 55.60 8.76
N SER A 464 -96.12 54.36 9.14
CA SER A 464 -97.11 53.51 8.45
C SER A 464 -98.52 53.75 8.88
N ARG A 465 -98.81 54.65 9.86
CA ARG A 465 -100.15 55.07 10.31
C ARG A 465 -100.54 56.44 9.74
N GLN A 466 -99.77 57.10 8.98
CA GLN A 466 -100.06 58.39 8.36
C GLN A 466 -100.11 58.32 6.83
N GLY A 467 -100.23 57.13 6.24
CA GLY A 467 -100.44 56.91 4.81
C GLY A 467 -101.78 56.23 4.55
#